data_73b10aee8f9a9ec447613b890d36ca1a
#
_entry.id   73b10aee8f9a9ec447613b890d36ca1a
#
_cell.length_a   1.000
_cell.length_b   1.000
_cell.length_c   1.000
_cell.angle_alpha   90.00
_cell.angle_beta   90.00
_cell.angle_gamma   90.00
#
_symmetry.space_group_name_H-M   'P 1'
#
loop_
_entity.id
_entity.type
_entity.pdbx_description
1 polymer ?
#
loop_
_entity_poly.entity_id
_entity_poly.type
_entity_poly.pdbx_seq_one_letter_code
_entity_poly.pdbx_strand_id
1 'polypeptide(L)'
;MTTAQIIIIATIVVYLFGMMLVGVIFNKAGAADTSDGFYIGGRKLGPLVTAMSAEASDMSSWLLMGLPGLAYLAGVAEVGWTAIGLAVGTYLNFLLVARILRRYSERIGAFTIPDFFSRRYADQENTLSVVAALIIIIFFVPYTASGFKAVGTLFNSLFGIEYHVSMIFGALIIVFYTTMGGFLAVSTTDLIQSIVMSIALITIIFFGLDKAGGMGVVMENAKSLPGYLNIMQGYDVTTNSASSYSLLSVASTMAWGLGYFGMPHILLRFMGIRNEKELTISRRIASVWVVISMAVAIFIGIIGYSMSLAGEIPMLNSSSSESETIIMKIADLMSQNGFLFAIVAGVILAGILAATMSTADSQLLAAASSVSEDFLQDFMRVKLTAAGQMIAARATVVGVAAVAIILAWNPNSSVFRVVSFAWAGFGAAFGPTMLLALFWRRSNRKGALAGMIAGGLMIFIWKFGISRLGGVFAIYELLPAFLIGLAVNVIVSLMTKEPSMVVTKIYDEVHRKQ
;
A
#
# COMPACT_ATOMS: atom_id res chain seq x y z
N MET A 1 -30.12 2.23 16.52
CA MET A 1 -29.49 2.92 15.37
C MET A 1 -30.28 4.19 15.06
N THR A 2 -29.61 5.29 14.88
CA THR A 2 -30.22 6.55 14.45
C THR A 2 -30.58 6.54 12.97
N THR A 3 -31.47 7.45 12.53
CA THR A 3 -31.78 7.59 11.09
C THR A 3 -30.53 7.89 10.25
N ALA A 4 -29.61 8.70 10.77
CA ALA A 4 -28.34 9.00 10.12
C ALA A 4 -27.48 7.72 9.92
N GLN A 5 -27.37 6.89 10.93
CA GLN A 5 -26.64 5.62 10.83
C GLN A 5 -27.26 4.65 9.80
N ILE A 6 -28.59 4.62 9.69
CA ILE A 6 -29.26 3.79 8.67
C ILE A 6 -28.93 4.31 7.26
N ILE A 7 -28.94 5.63 7.05
CA ILE A 7 -28.60 6.25 5.76
C ILE A 7 -27.12 5.96 5.39
N ILE A 8 -26.21 6.08 6.35
CA ILE A 8 -24.79 5.75 6.16
C ILE A 8 -24.64 4.30 5.72
N ILE A 9 -25.26 3.35 6.44
CA ILE A 9 -25.18 1.92 6.08
C ILE A 9 -25.76 1.68 4.69
N ALA A 10 -26.92 2.26 4.37
CA ALA A 10 -27.51 2.14 3.05
C ALA A 10 -26.57 2.64 1.94
N THR A 11 -25.89 3.78 2.16
CA THR A 11 -24.90 4.33 1.23
C THR A 11 -23.69 3.40 1.06
N ILE A 12 -23.17 2.84 2.16
CA ILE A 12 -22.06 1.87 2.12
C ILE A 12 -22.49 0.60 1.38
N VAL A 13 -23.71 0.08 1.63
CA VAL A 13 -24.23 -1.10 0.94
C VAL A 13 -24.37 -0.87 -0.56
N VAL A 14 -24.88 0.30 -0.97
CA VAL A 14 -24.97 0.68 -2.39
C VAL A 14 -23.58 0.73 -3.03
N TYR A 15 -22.60 1.31 -2.34
CA TYR A 15 -21.21 1.32 -2.79
C TYR A 15 -20.65 -0.11 -2.97
N LEU A 16 -20.77 -0.97 -1.95
CA LEU A 16 -20.29 -2.35 -1.99
C LEU A 16 -20.95 -3.17 -3.10
N PHE A 17 -22.28 -2.99 -3.27
CA PHE A 17 -23.02 -3.63 -4.35
C PHE A 17 -22.51 -3.18 -5.74
N GLY A 18 -22.23 -1.89 -5.90
CA GLY A 18 -21.62 -1.34 -7.13
C GLY A 18 -20.26 -1.99 -7.43
N MET A 19 -19.39 -2.15 -6.42
CA MET A 19 -18.09 -2.81 -6.59
C MET A 19 -18.24 -4.29 -6.98
N MET A 20 -19.15 -5.01 -6.32
CA MET A 20 -19.44 -6.41 -6.67
C MET A 20 -19.96 -6.54 -8.11
N LEU A 21 -20.81 -5.63 -8.57
CA LEU A 21 -21.33 -5.62 -9.93
C LEU A 21 -20.22 -5.47 -10.98
N VAL A 22 -19.25 -4.57 -10.73
CA VAL A 22 -18.07 -4.44 -11.59
C VAL A 22 -17.30 -5.76 -11.67
N GLY A 23 -17.03 -6.40 -10.54
CA GLY A 23 -16.37 -7.72 -10.49
C GLY A 23 -17.10 -8.79 -11.33
N VAL A 24 -18.43 -8.87 -11.22
CA VAL A 24 -19.26 -9.80 -11.99
C VAL A 24 -19.22 -9.51 -13.50
N ILE A 25 -19.25 -8.24 -13.89
CA ILE A 25 -19.20 -7.83 -15.31
C ILE A 25 -17.88 -8.29 -15.94
N PHE A 26 -16.75 -8.05 -15.28
CA PHE A 26 -15.44 -8.46 -15.79
C PHE A 26 -15.26 -9.98 -15.79
N ASN A 27 -15.81 -10.69 -14.82
CA ASN A 27 -15.77 -12.15 -14.79
C ASN A 27 -16.54 -12.74 -15.99
N LYS A 28 -17.76 -12.24 -16.28
CA LYS A 28 -18.55 -12.68 -17.44
C LYS A 28 -17.91 -12.34 -18.79
N ALA A 29 -17.07 -11.32 -18.85
CA ALA A 29 -16.35 -10.95 -20.07
C ALA A 29 -15.16 -11.87 -20.40
N GLY A 30 -14.93 -12.95 -19.62
CA GLY A 30 -13.81 -13.88 -19.81
C GLY A 30 -12.43 -13.27 -19.58
N ALA A 31 -12.37 -12.17 -18.86
CA ALA A 31 -11.12 -11.45 -18.62
C ALA A 31 -10.09 -12.28 -17.81
N ALA A 32 -10.55 -13.34 -17.15
CA ALA A 32 -9.76 -14.19 -16.28
C ALA A 32 -9.62 -15.65 -16.77
N ASP A 33 -9.96 -15.94 -18.03
CA ASP A 33 -9.97 -17.32 -18.54
C ASP A 33 -8.57 -17.90 -18.81
N THR A 34 -7.55 -17.04 -18.84
CA THR A 34 -6.14 -17.45 -19.01
C THR A 34 -5.30 -16.93 -17.83
N SER A 35 -4.17 -17.61 -17.53
CA SER A 35 -3.24 -17.15 -16.49
C SER A 35 -2.77 -15.72 -16.73
N ASP A 36 -2.40 -15.37 -17.97
CA ASP A 36 -2.04 -13.99 -18.35
C ASP A 36 -3.20 -13.00 -18.13
N GLY A 37 -4.42 -13.39 -18.49
CA GLY A 37 -5.63 -12.59 -18.25
C GLY A 37 -5.90 -12.39 -16.76
N PHE A 38 -5.76 -13.44 -15.96
CA PHE A 38 -6.04 -13.40 -14.53
C PHE A 38 -5.00 -12.59 -13.74
N TYR A 39 -3.68 -12.77 -13.99
CA TYR A 39 -2.62 -12.18 -13.17
C TYR A 39 -2.15 -10.79 -13.61
N ILE A 40 -2.17 -10.47 -14.91
CA ILE A 40 -1.75 -9.15 -15.43
C ILE A 40 -2.73 -8.55 -16.45
N GLY A 41 -3.93 -9.12 -16.58
CA GLY A 41 -4.99 -8.57 -17.44
C GLY A 41 -4.64 -8.60 -18.94
N GLY A 42 -3.83 -9.57 -19.38
CA GLY A 42 -3.37 -9.66 -20.77
C GLY A 42 -2.65 -8.41 -21.26
N ARG A 43 -2.04 -7.64 -20.34
CA ARG A 43 -1.36 -6.36 -20.60
C ARG A 43 -2.25 -5.35 -21.33
N LYS A 44 -3.48 -5.16 -20.87
CA LYS A 44 -4.49 -4.29 -21.51
C LYS A 44 -4.80 -3.01 -20.75
N LEU A 45 -4.13 -2.73 -19.61
CA LEU A 45 -4.40 -1.53 -18.83
C LEU A 45 -4.11 -0.26 -19.62
N GLY A 46 -5.05 0.68 -19.58
CA GLY A 46 -4.84 2.05 -20.07
C GLY A 46 -4.08 2.92 -19.05
N PRO A 47 -3.58 4.09 -19.47
CA PRO A 47 -2.69 4.91 -18.63
C PRO A 47 -3.35 5.46 -17.36
N LEU A 48 -4.63 5.82 -17.40
CA LEU A 48 -5.37 6.32 -16.25
C LEU A 48 -5.58 5.18 -15.22
N VAL A 49 -6.04 4.02 -15.69
CA VAL A 49 -6.25 2.85 -14.82
C VAL A 49 -4.94 2.41 -14.20
N THR A 50 -3.85 2.36 -14.98
CA THR A 50 -2.51 2.00 -14.48
C THR A 50 -2.06 2.95 -13.37
N ALA A 51 -2.22 4.27 -13.55
CA ALA A 51 -1.84 5.27 -12.56
C ALA A 51 -2.67 5.13 -11.28
N MET A 52 -3.99 5.18 -11.43
CA MET A 52 -4.90 5.21 -10.28
C MET A 52 -4.95 3.88 -9.54
N SER A 53 -4.83 2.75 -10.26
CA SER A 53 -4.76 1.44 -9.63
C SER A 53 -3.44 1.24 -8.87
N ALA A 54 -2.30 1.72 -9.42
CA ALA A 54 -1.03 1.66 -8.70
C ALA A 54 -1.12 2.43 -7.37
N GLU A 55 -1.61 3.66 -7.42
CA GLU A 55 -1.67 4.54 -6.24
C GLU A 55 -2.79 4.15 -5.26
N ALA A 56 -3.99 3.79 -5.74
CA ALA A 56 -5.08 3.37 -4.86
C ALA A 56 -4.76 2.06 -4.13
N SER A 57 -4.03 1.13 -4.78
CA SER A 57 -3.61 -0.11 -4.13
C SER A 57 -2.46 0.09 -3.13
N ASP A 58 -1.70 1.18 -3.25
CA ASP A 58 -0.66 1.59 -2.31
C ASP A 58 -1.24 2.33 -1.10
N MET A 59 -2.09 3.33 -1.37
CA MET A 59 -2.52 4.30 -0.36
C MET A 59 -3.39 3.72 0.75
N SER A 60 -3.96 2.55 0.65
CA SER A 60 -4.66 1.80 1.68
C SER A 60 -5.44 2.64 2.72
N SER A 61 -5.92 2.03 3.77
CA SER A 61 -6.51 2.74 4.94
C SER A 61 -5.52 3.66 5.65
N TRP A 62 -4.20 3.51 5.45
CA TRP A 62 -3.25 4.41 6.11
C TRP A 62 -3.35 5.87 5.60
N LEU A 63 -3.72 6.10 4.34
CA LEU A 63 -3.93 7.46 3.81
C LEU A 63 -5.10 8.18 4.50
N LEU A 64 -6.20 7.46 4.77
CA LEU A 64 -7.42 8.04 5.34
C LEU A 64 -7.52 7.90 6.87
N MET A 65 -6.66 7.12 7.49
CA MET A 65 -6.64 6.89 8.93
C MET A 65 -5.27 7.19 9.53
N GLY A 66 -4.24 6.47 9.10
CA GLY A 66 -2.91 6.55 9.69
C GLY A 66 -2.24 7.91 9.50
N LEU A 67 -2.25 8.45 8.28
CA LEU A 67 -1.59 9.72 7.97
C LEU A 67 -2.24 10.93 8.66
N PRO A 68 -3.57 11.13 8.59
CA PRO A 68 -4.22 12.21 9.33
C PRO A 68 -4.16 12.00 10.85
N GLY A 69 -4.24 10.76 11.34
CA GLY A 69 -4.10 10.47 12.78
C GLY A 69 -2.71 10.81 13.30
N LEU A 70 -1.65 10.51 12.56
CA LEU A 70 -0.28 10.86 12.94
C LEU A 70 -0.06 12.38 12.85
N ALA A 71 -0.61 13.05 11.82
CA ALA A 71 -0.56 14.51 11.71
C ALA A 71 -1.26 15.20 12.88
N TYR A 72 -2.40 14.66 13.32
CA TYR A 72 -3.13 15.14 14.49
C TYR A 72 -2.28 15.08 15.77
N LEU A 73 -1.54 13.97 16.00
CA LEU A 73 -0.75 13.75 17.21
C LEU A 73 0.60 14.45 17.20
N ALA A 74 1.32 14.40 16.08
CA ALA A 74 2.74 14.72 16.02
C ALA A 74 3.07 15.95 15.13
N GLY A 75 2.08 16.55 14.51
CA GLY A 75 2.26 17.67 13.58
C GLY A 75 2.85 17.22 12.24
N VAL A 76 3.57 18.15 11.57
CA VAL A 76 3.92 17.99 10.16
C VAL A 76 5.27 17.32 9.89
N ALA A 77 6.14 17.14 10.86
CA ALA A 77 7.52 16.69 10.59
C ALA A 77 7.54 15.27 9.99
N GLU A 78 7.09 14.27 10.74
CA GLU A 78 7.15 12.87 10.30
C GLU A 78 6.28 12.62 9.08
N VAL A 79 5.03 13.09 9.10
CA VAL A 79 4.08 12.91 7.98
C VAL A 79 4.51 13.67 6.73
N GLY A 80 5.10 14.85 6.87
CA GLY A 80 5.58 15.66 5.76
C GLY A 80 6.77 15.01 5.05
N TRP A 81 7.78 14.55 5.79
CA TRP A 81 8.91 13.85 5.18
C TRP A 81 8.51 12.48 4.61
N THR A 82 7.57 11.77 5.24
CA THR A 82 6.98 10.55 4.66
C THR A 82 6.31 10.86 3.32
N ALA A 83 5.47 11.89 3.26
CA ALA A 83 4.77 12.30 2.04
C ALA A 83 5.74 12.74 0.94
N ILE A 84 6.78 13.51 1.27
CA ILE A 84 7.82 13.92 0.32
C ILE A 84 8.57 12.68 -0.20
N GLY A 85 8.96 11.78 0.69
CA GLY A 85 9.64 10.53 0.30
C GLY A 85 8.81 9.68 -0.65
N LEU A 86 7.52 9.49 -0.34
CA LEU A 86 6.59 8.74 -1.19
C LEU A 86 6.34 9.43 -2.52
N ALA A 87 6.12 10.75 -2.55
CA ALA A 87 5.93 11.49 -3.80
C ALA A 87 7.15 11.39 -4.73
N VAL A 88 8.36 11.53 -4.17
CA VAL A 88 9.62 11.34 -4.91
C VAL A 88 9.77 9.89 -5.37
N GLY A 89 9.46 8.93 -4.48
CA GLY A 89 9.53 7.50 -4.78
C GLY A 89 8.58 7.10 -5.92
N THR A 90 7.31 7.52 -5.86
CA THR A 90 6.34 7.33 -6.96
C THR A 90 6.88 7.87 -8.28
N TYR A 91 7.31 9.13 -8.28
CA TYR A 91 7.82 9.76 -9.50
C TYR A 91 9.03 9.00 -10.08
N LEU A 92 10.00 8.64 -9.24
CA LEU A 92 11.20 7.92 -9.66
C LEU A 92 10.89 6.49 -10.10
N ASN A 93 9.98 5.80 -9.45
CA ASN A 93 9.57 4.45 -9.82
C ASN A 93 8.95 4.42 -11.22
N PHE A 94 8.01 5.32 -11.50
CA PHE A 94 7.45 5.48 -12.85
C PHE A 94 8.48 5.94 -13.88
N LEU A 95 9.41 6.82 -13.52
CA LEU A 95 10.42 7.36 -14.43
C LEU A 95 11.47 6.32 -14.81
N LEU A 96 12.02 5.64 -13.81
CA LEU A 96 13.17 4.76 -13.97
C LEU A 96 12.74 3.31 -14.23
N VAL A 97 11.91 2.75 -13.34
CA VAL A 97 11.62 1.32 -13.30
C VAL A 97 10.54 0.93 -14.32
N ALA A 98 9.44 1.65 -14.37
CA ALA A 98 8.22 1.19 -15.04
C ALA A 98 8.42 0.80 -16.50
N ARG A 99 9.10 1.63 -17.29
CA ARG A 99 9.31 1.37 -18.73
C ARG A 99 10.22 0.16 -18.97
N ILE A 100 11.33 0.07 -18.25
CA ILE A 100 12.27 -1.02 -18.42
C ILE A 100 11.66 -2.34 -17.94
N LEU A 101 10.97 -2.31 -16.80
CA LEU A 101 10.27 -3.47 -16.27
C LEU A 101 9.19 -3.97 -17.24
N ARG A 102 8.41 -3.06 -17.85
CA ARG A 102 7.40 -3.40 -18.85
C ARG A 102 8.00 -4.15 -20.05
N ARG A 103 9.07 -3.61 -20.63
CA ARG A 103 9.78 -4.26 -21.74
C ARG A 103 10.40 -5.58 -21.35
N TYR A 104 11.09 -5.58 -20.20
CA TYR A 104 11.81 -6.76 -19.74
C TYR A 104 10.85 -7.91 -19.47
N SER A 105 9.77 -7.65 -18.72
CA SER A 105 8.77 -8.67 -18.40
C SER A 105 8.06 -9.22 -19.63
N GLU A 106 7.81 -8.39 -20.64
CA GLU A 106 7.25 -8.85 -21.92
C GLU A 106 8.26 -9.72 -22.69
N ARG A 107 9.52 -9.29 -22.74
CA ARG A 107 10.59 -10.01 -23.47
C ARG A 107 10.86 -11.41 -22.91
N ILE A 108 10.77 -11.58 -21.60
CA ILE A 108 10.98 -12.87 -20.93
C ILE A 108 9.68 -13.64 -20.65
N GLY A 109 8.52 -13.06 -20.98
CA GLY A 109 7.20 -13.67 -20.76
C GLY A 109 6.83 -13.82 -19.28
N ALA A 110 7.31 -12.91 -18.41
CA ALA A 110 7.00 -12.97 -16.97
C ALA A 110 5.62 -12.36 -16.66
N PHE A 111 4.86 -13.02 -15.76
CA PHE A 111 3.51 -12.63 -15.35
C PHE A 111 3.42 -12.21 -13.88
N THR A 112 4.34 -12.67 -13.04
CA THR A 112 4.44 -12.34 -11.61
C THR A 112 5.79 -11.71 -11.30
N ILE A 113 5.95 -11.11 -10.12
CA ILE A 113 7.26 -10.58 -9.69
C ILE A 113 8.24 -11.71 -9.34
N PRO A 114 7.85 -12.78 -8.63
CA PRO A 114 8.71 -13.94 -8.46
C PRO A 114 9.17 -14.56 -9.80
N ASP A 115 8.25 -14.76 -10.75
CA ASP A 115 8.55 -15.27 -12.09
C ASP A 115 9.50 -14.31 -12.86
N PHE A 116 9.32 -13.00 -12.72
CA PHE A 116 10.24 -12.01 -13.29
C PHE A 116 11.67 -12.22 -12.77
N PHE A 117 11.87 -12.38 -11.48
CA PHE A 117 13.22 -12.62 -10.93
C PHE A 117 13.80 -13.96 -11.40
N SER A 118 13.01 -15.03 -11.39
CA SER A 118 13.46 -16.34 -11.85
C SER A 118 13.93 -16.30 -13.32
N ARG A 119 13.09 -15.79 -14.22
CA ARG A 119 13.41 -15.69 -15.66
C ARG A 119 14.51 -14.68 -15.96
N ARG A 120 14.56 -13.55 -15.24
CA ARG A 120 15.62 -12.54 -15.41
C ARG A 120 17.00 -13.10 -15.19
N TYR A 121 17.16 -14.03 -14.26
CA TYR A 121 18.44 -14.65 -13.91
C TYR A 121 18.61 -16.06 -14.45
N ALA A 122 17.70 -16.54 -15.30
CA ALA A 122 17.67 -17.90 -15.83
C ALA A 122 17.80 -18.96 -14.72
N ASP A 123 17.01 -18.80 -13.65
CA ASP A 123 17.00 -19.69 -12.49
C ASP A 123 16.23 -20.97 -12.79
N GLN A 124 16.91 -22.01 -13.22
CA GLN A 124 16.31 -23.30 -13.57
C GLN A 124 15.74 -24.08 -12.38
N GLU A 125 16.15 -23.74 -11.16
CA GLU A 125 15.70 -24.38 -9.93
C GLU A 125 14.53 -23.63 -9.28
N ASN A 126 14.13 -22.48 -9.84
CA ASN A 126 13.08 -21.59 -9.32
C ASN A 126 13.28 -21.16 -7.85
N THR A 127 14.53 -21.16 -7.35
CA THR A 127 14.86 -20.79 -5.97
C THR A 127 14.52 -19.33 -5.69
N LEU A 128 14.78 -18.43 -6.66
CA LEU A 128 14.44 -17.01 -6.55
C LEU A 128 12.92 -16.82 -6.47
N SER A 129 12.17 -17.58 -7.28
CA SER A 129 10.71 -17.53 -7.28
C SER A 129 10.13 -17.93 -5.93
N VAL A 130 10.63 -19.02 -5.34
CA VAL A 130 10.20 -19.50 -4.02
C VAL A 130 10.51 -18.50 -2.91
N VAL A 131 11.74 -17.98 -2.87
CA VAL A 131 12.12 -16.99 -1.85
C VAL A 131 11.30 -15.73 -1.99
N ALA A 132 11.06 -15.26 -3.22
CA ALA A 132 10.21 -14.11 -3.48
C ALA A 132 8.75 -14.37 -3.06
N ALA A 133 8.19 -15.55 -3.37
CA ALA A 133 6.84 -15.94 -2.95
C ALA A 133 6.70 -15.98 -1.42
N LEU A 134 7.70 -16.52 -0.71
CA LEU A 134 7.72 -16.53 0.75
C LEU A 134 7.76 -15.11 1.33
N ILE A 135 8.59 -14.22 0.78
CA ILE A 135 8.64 -12.81 1.17
C ILE A 135 7.29 -12.13 0.95
N ILE A 136 6.63 -12.40 -0.19
CA ILE A 136 5.30 -11.88 -0.49
C ILE A 136 4.29 -12.29 0.59
N ILE A 137 4.25 -13.56 0.97
CA ILE A 137 3.34 -14.05 2.00
C ILE A 137 3.67 -13.39 3.36
N ILE A 138 4.95 -13.39 3.76
CA ILE A 138 5.38 -12.87 5.06
C ILE A 138 4.98 -11.41 5.27
N PHE A 139 5.07 -10.57 4.25
CA PHE A 139 4.81 -9.13 4.38
C PHE A 139 3.39 -8.72 3.95
N PHE A 140 2.73 -9.45 3.05
CA PHE A 140 1.32 -9.14 2.74
C PHE A 140 0.35 -9.56 3.84
N VAL A 141 0.64 -10.61 4.61
CA VAL A 141 -0.23 -11.01 5.73
C VAL A 141 -0.42 -9.88 6.75
N PRO A 142 0.63 -9.27 7.34
CA PRO A 142 0.45 -8.13 8.24
C PRO A 142 -0.15 -6.91 7.54
N TYR A 143 0.18 -6.66 6.28
CA TYR A 143 -0.41 -5.53 5.56
C TYR A 143 -1.92 -5.71 5.38
N THR A 144 -2.38 -6.88 4.94
CA THR A 144 -3.80 -7.23 4.84
C THR A 144 -4.50 -7.14 6.20
N ALA A 145 -3.83 -7.57 7.27
CA ALA A 145 -4.33 -7.45 8.64
C ALA A 145 -4.62 -6.00 9.04
N SER A 146 -3.79 -5.04 8.60
CA SER A 146 -4.04 -3.61 8.83
C SER A 146 -5.34 -3.12 8.18
N GLY A 147 -5.66 -3.64 7.01
CA GLY A 147 -6.93 -3.37 6.32
C GLY A 147 -8.13 -3.93 7.09
N PHE A 148 -8.05 -5.18 7.54
CA PHE A 148 -9.12 -5.79 8.34
C PHE A 148 -9.34 -5.04 9.67
N LYS A 149 -8.26 -4.61 10.31
CA LYS A 149 -8.31 -3.75 11.48
C LYS A 149 -9.02 -2.43 11.19
N ALA A 150 -8.73 -1.79 10.06
CA ALA A 150 -9.37 -0.55 9.66
C ALA A 150 -10.89 -0.70 9.52
N VAL A 151 -11.35 -1.78 8.89
CA VAL A 151 -12.78 -2.09 8.77
C VAL A 151 -13.42 -2.36 10.13
N GLY A 152 -12.77 -3.16 10.98
CA GLY A 152 -13.23 -3.41 12.35
C GLY A 152 -13.41 -2.12 13.16
N THR A 153 -12.40 -1.23 13.09
CA THR A 153 -12.43 0.08 13.76
C THR A 153 -13.53 0.98 13.20
N LEU A 154 -13.73 0.98 11.88
CA LEU A 154 -14.77 1.77 11.22
C LEU A 154 -16.16 1.46 11.77
N PHE A 155 -16.57 0.19 11.72
CA PHE A 155 -17.89 -0.23 12.15
C PHE A 155 -18.08 -0.15 13.67
N ASN A 156 -17.04 -0.43 14.45
CA ASN A 156 -17.07 -0.27 15.90
C ASN A 156 -17.24 1.20 16.31
N SER A 157 -16.46 2.11 15.71
CA SER A 157 -16.48 3.54 16.06
C SER A 157 -17.81 4.22 15.72
N LEU A 158 -18.50 3.79 14.65
CA LEU A 158 -19.71 4.44 14.15
C LEU A 158 -21.00 3.83 14.66
N PHE A 159 -21.03 2.51 14.79
CA PHE A 159 -22.27 1.78 15.08
C PHE A 159 -22.23 1.07 16.42
N GLY A 160 -21.10 1.12 17.13
CA GLY A 160 -20.91 0.41 18.41
C GLY A 160 -20.94 -1.11 18.26
N ILE A 161 -20.80 -1.64 17.03
CA ILE A 161 -20.71 -3.08 16.80
C ILE A 161 -19.38 -3.57 17.37
N GLU A 162 -19.39 -4.75 18.00
CA GLU A 162 -18.19 -5.32 18.59
C GLU A 162 -17.07 -5.44 17.51
N TYR A 163 -15.86 -5.05 17.88
CA TYR A 163 -14.72 -4.93 16.97
C TYR A 163 -14.43 -6.21 16.17
N HIS A 164 -14.35 -7.36 16.84
CA HIS A 164 -13.99 -8.63 16.19
C HIS A 164 -15.08 -9.09 15.21
N VAL A 165 -16.35 -8.89 15.58
CA VAL A 165 -17.48 -9.17 14.67
C VAL A 165 -17.40 -8.32 13.42
N SER A 166 -17.16 -7.02 13.58
CA SER A 166 -17.02 -6.06 12.48
C SER A 166 -15.83 -6.40 11.59
N MET A 167 -14.69 -6.73 12.19
CA MET A 167 -13.45 -7.10 11.49
C MET A 167 -13.62 -8.38 10.67
N ILE A 168 -14.18 -9.43 11.27
CA ILE A 168 -14.40 -10.72 10.58
C ILE A 168 -15.40 -10.54 9.43
N PHE A 169 -16.50 -9.83 9.66
CA PHE A 169 -17.50 -9.57 8.62
C PHE A 169 -16.90 -8.79 7.45
N GLY A 170 -16.12 -7.73 7.75
CA GLY A 170 -15.42 -6.97 6.72
C GLY A 170 -14.39 -7.81 5.95
N ALA A 171 -13.63 -8.65 6.65
CA ALA A 171 -12.70 -9.57 6.02
C ALA A 171 -13.39 -10.54 5.07
N LEU A 172 -14.55 -11.10 5.46
CA LEU A 172 -15.34 -11.99 4.60
C LEU A 172 -15.83 -11.29 3.32
N ILE A 173 -16.26 -10.03 3.42
CA ILE A 173 -16.68 -9.24 2.24
C ILE A 173 -15.49 -9.05 1.29
N ILE A 174 -14.32 -8.68 1.81
CA ILE A 174 -13.12 -8.46 1.00
C ILE A 174 -12.68 -9.77 0.33
N VAL A 175 -12.62 -10.87 1.07
CA VAL A 175 -12.25 -12.19 0.52
C VAL A 175 -13.22 -12.64 -0.57
N PHE A 176 -14.52 -12.49 -0.33
CA PHE A 176 -15.54 -12.87 -1.32
C PHE A 176 -15.39 -12.06 -2.61
N TYR A 177 -15.26 -10.75 -2.50
CA TYR A 177 -15.07 -9.85 -3.62
C TYR A 177 -13.78 -10.15 -4.41
N THR A 178 -12.66 -10.34 -3.73
CA THR A 178 -11.35 -10.61 -4.33
C THR A 178 -11.34 -11.93 -5.11
N THR A 179 -12.04 -12.95 -4.61
CA THR A 179 -12.10 -14.27 -5.28
C THR A 179 -12.93 -14.28 -6.57
N MET A 180 -13.75 -13.26 -6.81
CA MET A 180 -14.61 -13.16 -8.02
C MET A 180 -13.94 -12.43 -9.17
N GLY A 181 -13.03 -11.49 -8.89
CA GLY A 181 -12.37 -10.67 -9.88
C GLY A 181 -11.05 -11.28 -10.37
N GLY A 182 -10.47 -10.71 -11.40
CA GLY A 182 -9.08 -10.89 -11.82
C GLY A 182 -8.42 -9.52 -11.89
N PHE A 183 -7.21 -9.45 -12.38
CA PHE A 183 -6.42 -8.22 -12.40
C PHE A 183 -7.10 -7.01 -13.07
N LEU A 184 -7.84 -7.22 -14.17
CA LEU A 184 -8.57 -6.14 -14.85
C LEU A 184 -9.74 -5.62 -14.02
N ALA A 185 -10.46 -6.53 -13.34
CA ALA A 185 -11.55 -6.13 -12.45
C ALA A 185 -11.01 -5.31 -11.27
N VAL A 186 -9.99 -5.84 -10.57
CA VAL A 186 -9.31 -5.16 -9.46
C VAL A 186 -8.79 -3.80 -9.90
N SER A 187 -8.05 -3.72 -11.00
CA SER A 187 -7.50 -2.43 -11.47
C SER A 187 -8.57 -1.41 -11.88
N THR A 188 -9.72 -1.87 -12.37
CA THR A 188 -10.84 -0.97 -12.72
C THR A 188 -11.58 -0.49 -11.47
N THR A 189 -11.81 -1.38 -10.50
CA THR A 189 -12.38 -0.98 -9.21
C THR A 189 -11.47 -0.02 -8.45
N ASP A 190 -10.15 -0.20 -8.50
CA ASP A 190 -9.17 0.72 -7.90
C ASP A 190 -9.34 2.16 -8.45
N LEU A 191 -9.57 2.32 -9.75
CA LEU A 191 -9.87 3.64 -10.33
C LEU A 191 -11.14 4.26 -9.72
N ILE A 192 -12.21 3.49 -9.59
CA ILE A 192 -13.46 3.98 -8.97
C ILE A 192 -13.22 4.33 -7.50
N GLN A 193 -12.52 3.47 -6.80
CA GLN A 193 -12.17 3.62 -5.39
C GLN A 193 -11.31 4.87 -5.14
N SER A 194 -10.34 5.16 -6.01
CA SER A 194 -9.54 6.38 -5.92
C SER A 194 -10.35 7.66 -6.11
N ILE A 195 -11.41 7.62 -6.93
CA ILE A 195 -12.35 8.73 -7.08
C ILE A 195 -13.14 8.92 -5.78
N VAL A 196 -13.66 7.84 -5.19
CA VAL A 196 -14.40 7.89 -3.92
C VAL A 196 -13.50 8.42 -2.79
N MET A 197 -12.23 7.96 -2.71
CA MET A 197 -11.25 8.49 -1.76
C MET A 197 -11.01 9.99 -1.94
N SER A 198 -10.88 10.45 -3.20
CA SER A 198 -10.66 11.87 -3.51
C SER A 198 -11.85 12.73 -3.09
N ILE A 199 -13.07 12.27 -3.36
CA ILE A 199 -14.31 12.96 -2.92
C ILE A 199 -14.35 13.03 -1.39
N ALA A 200 -14.05 11.94 -0.70
CA ALA A 200 -14.01 11.90 0.76
C ALA A 200 -13.04 12.94 1.33
N LEU A 201 -11.79 12.95 0.85
CA LEU A 201 -10.76 13.89 1.29
C LEU A 201 -11.16 15.36 1.08
N ILE A 202 -11.65 15.70 -0.12
CA ILE A 202 -12.06 17.06 -0.46
C ILE A 202 -13.23 17.51 0.42
N THR A 203 -14.23 16.66 0.62
CA THR A 203 -15.43 17.00 1.39
C THR A 203 -15.10 17.26 2.86
N ILE A 204 -14.22 16.41 3.45
CA ILE A 204 -13.82 16.57 4.85
C ILE A 204 -13.09 17.88 5.10
N ILE A 205 -12.23 18.32 4.18
CA ILE A 205 -11.54 19.61 4.34
C ILE A 205 -12.54 20.76 4.48
N PHE A 206 -13.50 20.87 3.56
CA PHE A 206 -14.44 21.97 3.57
C PHE A 206 -15.32 21.95 4.82
N PHE A 207 -15.87 20.79 5.16
CA PHE A 207 -16.70 20.66 6.37
C PHE A 207 -15.89 20.89 7.64
N GLY A 208 -14.69 20.30 7.72
CA GLY A 208 -13.83 20.44 8.90
C GLY A 208 -13.37 21.87 9.12
N LEU A 209 -13.03 22.62 8.06
CA LEU A 209 -12.67 24.03 8.15
C LEU A 209 -13.82 24.88 8.66
N ASP A 210 -15.04 24.64 8.17
CA ASP A 210 -16.24 25.35 8.65
C ASP A 210 -16.44 25.11 10.15
N LYS A 211 -16.40 23.86 10.59
CA LYS A 211 -16.59 23.48 12.00
C LYS A 211 -15.44 23.88 12.92
N ALA A 212 -14.23 23.98 12.41
CA ALA A 212 -13.07 24.46 13.17
C ALA A 212 -13.02 25.99 13.34
N GLY A 213 -13.97 26.74 12.78
CA GLY A 213 -13.98 28.20 12.81
C GLY A 213 -13.17 28.87 11.69
N GLY A 214 -12.83 28.14 10.64
CA GLY A 214 -12.11 28.63 9.47
C GLY A 214 -10.59 28.47 9.53
N MET A 215 -9.94 28.73 8.39
CA MET A 215 -8.48 28.56 8.21
C MET A 215 -7.66 29.36 9.24
N GLY A 216 -8.09 30.57 9.59
CA GLY A 216 -7.38 31.43 10.56
C GLY A 216 -7.26 30.76 11.92
N VAL A 217 -8.40 30.26 12.45
CA VAL A 217 -8.46 29.57 13.75
C VAL A 217 -7.64 28.26 13.72
N VAL A 218 -7.75 27.48 12.65
CA VAL A 218 -6.96 26.24 12.48
C VAL A 218 -5.46 26.55 12.55
N MET A 219 -5.00 27.56 11.82
CA MET A 219 -3.58 27.93 11.81
C MET A 219 -3.10 28.54 13.14
N GLU A 220 -3.96 29.29 13.84
CA GLU A 220 -3.65 29.83 15.18
C GLU A 220 -3.50 28.69 16.19
N ASN A 221 -4.45 27.76 16.24
CA ASN A 221 -4.42 26.60 17.11
C ASN A 221 -3.20 25.73 16.84
N ALA A 222 -2.87 25.47 15.57
CA ALA A 222 -1.69 24.69 15.20
C ALA A 222 -0.37 25.38 15.57
N LYS A 223 -0.30 26.72 15.45
CA LYS A 223 0.88 27.52 15.85
C LYS A 223 1.06 27.59 17.36
N SER A 224 0.02 27.40 18.15
CA SER A 224 0.11 27.40 19.62
C SER A 224 0.87 26.19 20.17
N LEU A 225 1.00 25.11 19.37
CA LEU A 225 1.75 23.92 19.75
C LEU A 225 3.22 24.02 19.39
N PRO A 226 4.15 23.68 20.30
CA PRO A 226 5.58 23.78 20.06
C PRO A 226 6.03 22.90 18.89
N GLY A 227 6.57 23.49 17.82
CA GLY A 227 7.12 22.76 16.69
C GLY A 227 6.12 22.03 15.78
N TYR A 228 4.81 22.08 16.06
CA TYR A 228 3.77 21.30 15.38
C TYR A 228 3.71 21.54 13.85
N LEU A 229 3.93 22.77 13.41
CA LEU A 229 3.98 23.16 11.99
C LEU A 229 5.40 23.24 11.42
N ASN A 230 6.43 22.86 12.20
CA ASN A 230 7.81 22.94 11.76
C ASN A 230 8.27 21.57 11.24
N ILE A 231 8.64 21.49 9.97
CA ILE A 231 9.08 20.23 9.33
C ILE A 231 10.42 19.70 9.89
N MET A 232 11.18 20.53 10.64
CA MET A 232 12.44 20.16 11.30
C MET A 232 12.29 19.97 12.82
N GLN A 233 11.07 19.93 13.33
CA GLN A 233 10.77 19.69 14.73
C GLN A 233 9.62 18.71 14.88
N GLY A 234 9.81 17.64 15.66
CA GLY A 234 8.73 16.74 16.05
C GLY A 234 8.00 17.29 17.27
N TYR A 235 6.68 17.27 17.25
CA TYR A 235 5.86 17.57 18.41
C TYR A 235 5.58 16.29 19.20
N ASP A 236 5.70 16.37 20.52
CA ASP A 236 5.33 15.29 21.45
C ASP A 236 4.08 15.72 22.24
N VAL A 237 2.98 15.04 21.98
CA VAL A 237 1.68 15.30 22.62
C VAL A 237 1.70 15.00 24.12
N THR A 238 2.56 14.08 24.58
CA THR A 238 2.60 13.66 26.00
C THR A 238 3.30 14.67 26.89
N THR A 239 4.35 15.31 26.36
CA THR A 239 5.15 16.31 27.07
C THR A 239 4.84 17.75 26.67
N ASN A 240 3.97 17.94 25.65
CA ASN A 240 3.69 19.22 25.02
C ASN A 240 4.97 20.00 24.67
N SER A 241 5.92 19.33 24.04
CA SER A 241 7.22 19.89 23.73
C SER A 241 7.64 19.60 22.30
N ALA A 242 8.57 20.43 21.78
CA ALA A 242 9.21 20.19 20.48
C ALA A 242 10.58 19.53 20.67
N SER A 243 10.88 18.57 19.80
CA SER A 243 12.19 17.95 19.67
C SER A 243 12.77 18.20 18.29
N SER A 244 14.10 18.30 18.18
CA SER A 244 14.77 18.48 16.88
C SER A 244 14.60 17.25 16.00
N TYR A 245 14.18 17.44 14.75
CA TYR A 245 14.10 16.39 13.75
C TYR A 245 15.41 16.36 12.96
N SER A 246 16.27 15.42 13.28
CA SER A 246 17.64 15.36 12.74
C SER A 246 17.66 15.05 11.23
N LEU A 247 18.76 15.41 10.53
CA LEU A 247 18.94 15.03 9.13
C LEU A 247 18.92 13.51 8.91
N LEU A 248 19.37 12.73 9.90
CA LEU A 248 19.26 11.28 9.86
C LEU A 248 17.79 10.83 9.93
N SER A 249 16.99 11.47 10.79
CA SER A 249 15.53 11.23 10.85
C SER A 249 14.85 11.58 9.53
N VAL A 250 15.22 12.71 8.92
CA VAL A 250 14.73 13.11 7.59
C VAL A 250 15.04 12.04 6.54
N ALA A 251 16.31 11.65 6.42
CA ALA A 251 16.73 10.62 5.47
C ALA A 251 16.03 9.28 5.71
N SER A 252 15.88 8.91 6.98
CA SER A 252 15.19 7.70 7.40
C SER A 252 13.70 7.72 7.03
N THR A 253 13.01 8.81 7.28
CA THR A 253 11.58 8.95 6.97
C THR A 253 11.35 9.07 5.47
N MET A 254 12.17 9.81 4.74
CA MET A 254 12.12 9.85 3.27
C MET A 254 12.38 8.50 2.61
N ALA A 255 13.04 7.57 3.31
CA ALA A 255 13.27 6.21 2.81
C ALA A 255 11.98 5.43 2.53
N TRP A 256 10.80 5.88 3.00
CA TRP A 256 9.52 5.34 2.56
C TRP A 256 9.41 5.27 1.03
N GLY A 257 9.95 6.26 0.32
CA GLY A 257 9.99 6.26 -1.14
C GLY A 257 10.76 5.10 -1.77
N LEU A 258 11.73 4.50 -1.06
CA LEU A 258 12.47 3.33 -1.54
C LEU A 258 11.59 2.08 -1.64
N GLY A 259 10.51 2.03 -0.87
CA GLY A 259 9.56 0.93 -0.89
C GLY A 259 8.94 0.70 -2.26
N TYR A 260 8.68 1.75 -3.01
CA TYR A 260 8.08 1.65 -4.36
C TYR A 260 8.84 0.74 -5.31
N PHE A 261 10.16 0.68 -5.20
CA PHE A 261 10.98 -0.17 -6.06
C PHE A 261 10.80 -1.67 -5.78
N GLY A 262 10.20 -2.01 -4.64
CA GLY A 262 10.01 -3.39 -4.20
C GLY A 262 8.55 -3.85 -4.08
N MET A 263 7.55 -2.98 -4.24
CA MET A 263 6.14 -3.33 -4.01
C MET A 263 5.53 -4.16 -5.15
N PRO A 264 5.25 -5.46 -4.95
CA PRO A 264 4.86 -6.35 -6.04
C PRO A 264 3.59 -5.91 -6.76
N HIS A 265 2.55 -5.53 -6.03
CA HIS A 265 1.26 -5.14 -6.62
C HIS A 265 1.36 -3.84 -7.42
N ILE A 266 2.24 -2.90 -7.08
CA ILE A 266 2.50 -1.69 -7.86
C ILE A 266 3.27 -2.04 -9.14
N LEU A 267 4.34 -2.82 -9.02
CA LEU A 267 5.18 -3.24 -10.14
C LEU A 267 4.39 -4.05 -11.19
N LEU A 268 3.40 -4.85 -10.76
CA LEU A 268 2.50 -5.57 -11.65
C LEU A 268 1.67 -4.63 -12.53
N ARG A 269 1.28 -3.43 -12.06
CA ARG A 269 0.57 -2.44 -12.88
C ARG A 269 1.42 -1.94 -14.03
N PHE A 270 2.74 -1.79 -13.81
CA PHE A 270 3.67 -1.44 -14.88
C PHE A 270 3.82 -2.55 -15.91
N MET A 271 3.86 -3.80 -15.46
CA MET A 271 3.89 -4.96 -16.35
C MET A 271 2.58 -5.11 -17.15
N GLY A 272 1.44 -4.73 -16.56
CA GLY A 272 0.09 -4.87 -17.12
C GLY A 272 -0.35 -3.78 -18.10
N ILE A 273 0.42 -2.69 -18.25
CA ILE A 273 0.04 -1.60 -19.17
C ILE A 273 0.15 -2.04 -20.65
N ARG A 274 -0.80 -1.59 -21.47
CA ARG A 274 -0.86 -1.97 -22.90
C ARG A 274 0.29 -1.42 -23.73
N ASN A 275 0.77 -0.21 -23.41
CA ASN A 275 1.84 0.45 -24.15
C ASN A 275 2.80 1.18 -23.21
N GLU A 276 4.10 0.89 -23.31
CA GLU A 276 5.12 1.50 -22.48
C GLU A 276 5.22 3.04 -22.59
N LYS A 277 4.84 3.62 -23.75
CA LYS A 277 4.86 5.07 -23.95
C LYS A 277 3.81 5.78 -23.09
N GLU A 278 2.73 5.10 -22.77
CA GLU A 278 1.64 5.61 -21.91
C GLU A 278 2.05 5.74 -20.43
N LEU A 279 3.13 5.08 -20.01
CA LEU A 279 3.68 5.23 -18.66
C LEU A 279 4.08 6.68 -18.32
N THR A 280 4.40 7.51 -19.33
CA THR A 280 4.65 8.94 -19.12
C THR A 280 3.38 9.68 -18.67
N ILE A 281 2.22 9.30 -19.22
CA ILE A 281 0.92 9.85 -18.83
C ILE A 281 0.57 9.33 -17.43
N SER A 282 0.72 8.02 -17.20
CA SER A 282 0.49 7.41 -15.88
C SER A 282 1.32 8.08 -14.79
N ARG A 283 2.61 8.30 -15.03
CA ARG A 283 3.49 9.01 -14.09
C ARG A 283 2.94 10.38 -13.68
N ARG A 284 2.52 11.19 -14.66
CA ARG A 284 1.98 12.54 -14.39
C ARG A 284 0.73 12.47 -13.54
N ILE A 285 -0.20 11.59 -13.87
CA ILE A 285 -1.45 11.41 -13.13
C ILE A 285 -1.15 10.93 -11.70
N ALA A 286 -0.37 9.86 -11.54
CA ALA A 286 0.00 9.30 -10.26
C ALA A 286 0.70 10.32 -9.35
N SER A 287 1.73 11.01 -9.87
CA SER A 287 2.48 11.99 -9.09
C SER A 287 1.63 13.17 -8.61
N VAL A 288 0.74 13.68 -9.45
CA VAL A 288 -0.18 14.77 -9.04
C VAL A 288 -1.16 14.28 -7.98
N TRP A 289 -1.76 13.11 -8.20
CA TRP A 289 -2.73 12.56 -7.25
C TRP A 289 -2.11 12.27 -5.89
N VAL A 290 -0.92 11.67 -5.84
CA VAL A 290 -0.19 11.34 -4.61
C VAL A 290 0.12 12.61 -3.81
N VAL A 291 0.68 13.65 -4.46
CA VAL A 291 1.01 14.91 -3.77
C VAL A 291 -0.23 15.56 -3.17
N ILE A 292 -1.32 15.65 -3.95
CA ILE A 292 -2.55 16.29 -3.48
C ILE A 292 -3.20 15.48 -2.35
N SER A 293 -3.37 14.16 -2.54
CA SER A 293 -4.07 13.33 -1.56
C SER A 293 -3.36 13.27 -0.21
N MET A 294 -2.02 13.15 -0.21
CA MET A 294 -1.25 13.16 1.04
C MET A 294 -1.25 14.53 1.72
N ALA A 295 -1.08 15.63 0.97
CA ALA A 295 -1.15 16.97 1.53
C ALA A 295 -2.51 17.23 2.18
N VAL A 296 -3.60 16.84 1.51
CA VAL A 296 -4.96 16.93 2.02
C VAL A 296 -5.16 16.08 3.28
N ALA A 297 -4.68 14.85 3.28
CA ALA A 297 -4.79 13.94 4.43
C ALA A 297 -4.04 14.48 5.66
N ILE A 298 -2.83 15.01 5.49
CA ILE A 298 -2.07 15.67 6.56
C ILE A 298 -2.85 16.87 7.11
N PHE A 299 -3.39 17.70 6.22
CA PHE A 299 -4.12 18.88 6.63
C PHE A 299 -5.42 18.56 7.36
N ILE A 300 -6.10 17.45 7.02
CA ILE A 300 -7.26 16.94 7.77
C ILE A 300 -6.87 16.63 9.23
N GLY A 301 -5.68 16.07 9.49
CA GLY A 301 -5.21 15.87 10.85
C GLY A 301 -5.08 17.15 11.65
N ILE A 302 -4.53 18.21 11.02
CA ILE A 302 -4.40 19.55 11.63
C ILE A 302 -5.76 20.20 11.89
N ILE A 303 -6.68 20.12 10.92
CA ILE A 303 -8.07 20.58 11.08
C ILE A 303 -8.75 19.85 12.24
N GLY A 304 -8.60 18.53 12.30
CA GLY A 304 -9.21 17.70 13.32
C GLY A 304 -8.74 18.06 14.73
N TYR A 305 -7.46 18.40 14.90
CA TYR A 305 -6.96 18.91 16.18
C TYR A 305 -7.67 20.21 16.58
N SER A 306 -7.84 21.14 15.64
CA SER A 306 -8.58 22.39 15.88
C SER A 306 -10.06 22.15 16.19
N MET A 307 -10.71 21.18 15.51
CA MET A 307 -12.09 20.78 15.83
C MET A 307 -12.22 20.20 17.24
N SER A 308 -11.22 19.42 17.70
CA SER A 308 -11.20 18.91 19.07
C SER A 308 -11.07 20.03 20.11
N LEU A 309 -10.23 21.05 19.84
CA LEU A 309 -10.13 22.23 20.70
C LEU A 309 -11.43 23.04 20.74
N ALA A 310 -12.15 23.12 19.63
CA ALA A 310 -13.47 23.77 19.56
C ALA A 310 -14.59 22.96 20.26
N GLY A 311 -14.31 21.71 20.68
CA GLY A 311 -15.31 20.84 21.31
C GLY A 311 -16.27 20.18 20.32
N GLU A 312 -16.05 20.32 19.01
CA GLU A 312 -16.89 19.72 17.96
C GLU A 312 -16.73 18.20 17.88
N ILE A 313 -15.53 17.70 18.16
CA ILE A 313 -15.22 16.27 18.28
C ILE A 313 -14.39 16.01 19.55
N PRO A 314 -14.40 14.79 20.11
CA PRO A 314 -13.57 14.45 21.26
C PRO A 314 -12.08 14.65 20.98
N MET A 315 -11.26 14.88 22.03
CA MET A 315 -9.80 14.81 21.93
C MET A 315 -9.38 13.37 21.66
N LEU A 316 -8.51 13.18 20.64
CA LEU A 316 -8.06 11.87 20.14
C LEU A 316 -6.57 11.67 20.40
N ASN A 317 -6.10 11.96 21.62
CA ASN A 317 -4.67 12.02 21.95
C ASN A 317 -4.19 10.93 22.91
N SER A 318 -5.06 9.97 23.29
CA SER A 318 -4.68 8.89 24.20
C SER A 318 -3.85 7.80 23.52
N SER A 319 -4.00 7.61 22.20
CA SER A 319 -3.25 6.61 21.44
C SER A 319 -3.26 6.88 19.93
N SER A 320 -2.28 6.30 19.22
CA SER A 320 -2.26 6.34 17.75
C SER A 320 -3.49 5.66 17.12
N SER A 321 -4.04 4.63 17.75
CA SER A 321 -5.26 3.95 17.24
C SER A 321 -6.50 4.83 17.38
N GLU A 322 -6.56 5.67 18.40
CA GLU A 322 -7.65 6.61 18.60
C GLU A 322 -7.59 7.74 17.58
N SER A 323 -6.44 8.38 17.40
CA SER A 323 -6.27 9.46 16.41
C SER A 323 -6.55 9.01 14.97
N GLU A 324 -6.31 7.74 14.63
CA GLU A 324 -6.67 7.15 13.34
C GLU A 324 -8.18 7.17 13.06
N THR A 325 -9.04 7.45 14.04
CA THR A 325 -10.50 7.57 13.86
C THR A 325 -10.98 8.98 13.46
N ILE A 326 -10.08 9.94 13.28
CA ILE A 326 -10.40 11.35 13.03
C ILE A 326 -11.42 11.56 11.91
N ILE A 327 -11.22 10.93 10.75
CA ILE A 327 -12.13 11.02 9.61
C ILE A 327 -13.52 10.45 9.94
N MET A 328 -13.55 9.37 10.72
CA MET A 328 -14.80 8.75 11.16
C MET A 328 -15.57 9.69 12.09
N LYS A 329 -14.90 10.37 13.02
CA LYS A 329 -15.52 11.33 13.94
C LYS A 329 -16.06 12.57 13.20
N ILE A 330 -15.31 13.06 12.21
CA ILE A 330 -15.77 14.18 11.36
C ILE A 330 -16.99 13.75 10.53
N ALA A 331 -16.98 12.55 9.94
CA ALA A 331 -18.09 12.02 9.17
C ALA A 331 -19.34 11.77 10.05
N ASP A 332 -19.17 11.28 11.28
CA ASP A 332 -20.25 11.11 12.24
C ASP A 332 -20.91 12.45 12.60
N LEU A 333 -20.10 13.46 12.93
CA LEU A 333 -20.58 14.83 13.17
C LEU A 333 -21.34 15.38 11.95
N MET A 334 -20.79 15.19 10.74
CA MET A 334 -21.42 15.62 9.50
C MET A 334 -22.81 14.99 9.33
N SER A 335 -22.95 13.71 9.63
CA SER A 335 -24.19 12.95 9.43
C SER A 335 -25.38 13.49 10.23
N GLN A 336 -25.11 14.24 11.30
CA GLN A 336 -26.14 14.82 12.19
C GLN A 336 -26.79 16.07 11.59
N ASN A 337 -26.27 16.62 10.49
CA ASN A 337 -26.75 17.84 9.84
C ASN A 337 -27.85 17.59 8.77
N GLY A 338 -28.51 16.44 8.80
CA GLY A 338 -29.65 16.11 7.93
C GLY A 338 -29.37 15.06 6.86
N PHE A 339 -30.39 14.71 6.08
CA PHE A 339 -30.42 13.59 5.16
C PHE A 339 -29.26 13.60 4.13
N LEU A 340 -29.03 14.73 3.47
CA LEU A 340 -27.99 14.87 2.45
C LEU A 340 -26.59 14.72 3.07
N PHE A 341 -26.37 15.32 4.23
CA PHE A 341 -25.10 15.20 4.95
C PHE A 341 -24.85 13.77 5.44
N ALA A 342 -25.89 13.02 5.79
CA ALA A 342 -25.75 11.60 6.14
C ALA A 342 -25.35 10.75 4.94
N ILE A 343 -25.86 11.02 3.72
CA ILE A 343 -25.38 10.35 2.49
C ILE A 343 -23.92 10.70 2.23
N VAL A 344 -23.54 11.97 2.31
CA VAL A 344 -22.16 12.42 2.09
C VAL A 344 -21.21 11.77 3.12
N ALA A 345 -21.60 11.70 4.39
CA ALA A 345 -20.87 10.98 5.42
C ALA A 345 -20.72 9.49 5.06
N GLY A 346 -21.76 8.86 4.54
CA GLY A 346 -21.72 7.49 4.03
C GLY A 346 -20.71 7.31 2.88
N VAL A 347 -20.62 8.27 1.96
CA VAL A 347 -19.60 8.27 0.87
C VAL A 347 -18.19 8.43 1.43
N ILE A 348 -17.99 9.30 2.43
CA ILE A 348 -16.68 9.47 3.09
C ILE A 348 -16.24 8.16 3.74
N LEU A 349 -17.13 7.50 4.46
CA LEU A 349 -16.85 6.24 5.14
C LEU A 349 -16.67 5.08 4.15
N ALA A 350 -17.41 5.09 3.03
CA ALA A 350 -17.15 4.22 1.90
C ALA A 350 -15.75 4.48 1.29
N GLY A 351 -15.21 5.70 1.39
CA GLY A 351 -13.83 6.02 1.01
C GLY A 351 -12.78 5.26 1.83
N ILE A 352 -13.00 5.06 3.15
CA ILE A 352 -12.12 4.24 3.99
C ILE A 352 -12.19 2.76 3.57
N LEU A 353 -13.40 2.25 3.28
CA LEU A 353 -13.57 0.90 2.75
C LEU A 353 -12.93 0.77 1.37
N ALA A 354 -13.08 1.76 0.49
CA ALA A 354 -12.46 1.81 -0.82
C ALA A 354 -10.94 1.69 -0.73
N ALA A 355 -10.31 2.50 0.13
CA ALA A 355 -8.88 2.46 0.38
C ALA A 355 -8.41 1.11 0.93
N THR A 356 -9.19 0.49 1.80
CA THR A 356 -8.89 -0.83 2.34
C THR A 356 -9.02 -1.92 1.30
N MET A 357 -10.10 -1.91 0.51
CA MET A 357 -10.42 -2.95 -0.47
C MET A 357 -9.44 -2.93 -1.65
N SER A 358 -9.12 -1.76 -2.21
CA SER A 358 -8.17 -1.61 -3.33
C SER A 358 -6.77 -2.16 -3.01
N THR A 359 -6.37 -2.06 -1.76
CA THR A 359 -5.09 -2.60 -1.31
C THR A 359 -5.19 -4.09 -1.01
N ALA A 360 -6.18 -4.51 -0.22
CA ALA A 360 -6.31 -5.90 0.20
C ALA A 360 -6.53 -6.87 -0.97
N ASP A 361 -7.38 -6.52 -1.95
CA ASP A 361 -7.62 -7.37 -3.13
C ASP A 361 -6.37 -7.49 -4.01
N SER A 362 -5.62 -6.40 -4.18
CA SER A 362 -4.35 -6.39 -4.92
C SER A 362 -3.28 -7.25 -4.25
N GLN A 363 -3.19 -7.19 -2.92
CA GLN A 363 -2.26 -8.00 -2.12
C GLN A 363 -2.65 -9.48 -2.13
N LEU A 364 -3.93 -9.77 -1.93
CA LEU A 364 -4.45 -11.13 -1.95
C LEU A 364 -4.30 -11.78 -3.34
N LEU A 365 -4.51 -11.02 -4.42
CA LEU A 365 -4.29 -11.50 -5.78
C LEU A 365 -2.81 -11.79 -6.04
N ALA A 366 -1.89 -10.90 -5.61
CA ALA A 366 -0.45 -11.11 -5.75
C ALA A 366 0.04 -12.30 -4.91
N ALA A 367 -0.46 -12.48 -3.69
CA ALA A 367 -0.15 -13.64 -2.86
C ALA A 367 -0.69 -14.94 -3.49
N ALA A 368 -1.92 -14.90 -4.03
CA ALA A 368 -2.52 -16.05 -4.70
C ALA A 368 -1.72 -16.49 -5.92
N SER A 369 -1.27 -15.54 -6.76
CA SER A 369 -0.43 -15.85 -7.92
C SER A 369 0.91 -16.46 -7.49
N SER A 370 1.54 -15.89 -6.47
CA SER A 370 2.83 -16.38 -5.97
C SER A 370 2.77 -17.81 -5.42
N VAL A 371 1.65 -18.20 -4.81
CA VAL A 371 1.49 -19.59 -4.33
C VAL A 371 1.09 -20.51 -5.46
N SER A 372 0.09 -20.15 -6.27
CA SER A 372 -0.47 -21.07 -7.28
C SER A 372 0.44 -21.26 -8.49
N GLU A 373 1.09 -20.22 -8.98
CA GLU A 373 2.02 -20.29 -10.10
C GLU A 373 3.45 -20.58 -9.62
N ASP A 374 4.03 -19.65 -8.86
CA ASP A 374 5.45 -19.67 -8.57
C ASP A 374 5.84 -20.82 -7.62
N PHE A 375 5.02 -21.11 -6.59
CA PHE A 375 5.35 -22.17 -5.63
C PHE A 375 4.86 -23.55 -6.07
N LEU A 376 3.56 -23.71 -6.39
CA LEU A 376 3.00 -25.03 -6.69
C LEU A 376 3.39 -25.54 -8.09
N GLN A 377 3.27 -24.70 -9.12
CA GLN A 377 3.54 -25.17 -10.49
C GLN A 377 5.03 -25.12 -10.83
N ASP A 378 5.70 -24.00 -10.62
CA ASP A 378 7.07 -23.82 -11.09
C ASP A 378 8.08 -24.53 -10.18
N PHE A 379 7.92 -24.43 -8.86
CA PHE A 379 8.88 -25.04 -7.93
C PHE A 379 8.53 -26.50 -7.61
N MET A 380 7.31 -26.76 -7.13
CA MET A 380 6.90 -28.13 -6.80
C MET A 380 6.58 -28.97 -8.06
N ARG A 381 6.53 -28.33 -9.24
CA ARG A 381 6.23 -28.95 -10.53
C ARG A 381 4.91 -29.72 -10.56
N VAL A 382 3.94 -29.26 -9.77
CA VAL A 382 2.59 -29.83 -9.74
C VAL A 382 1.85 -29.38 -10.99
N LYS A 383 1.46 -30.33 -11.83
CA LYS A 383 0.66 -30.02 -13.03
C LYS A 383 -0.79 -29.79 -12.62
N LEU A 384 -1.17 -28.52 -12.50
CA LEU A 384 -2.55 -28.12 -12.22
C LEU A 384 -3.29 -27.87 -13.54
N THR A 385 -4.57 -28.31 -13.58
CA THR A 385 -5.50 -27.86 -14.61
C THR A 385 -5.87 -26.39 -14.35
N ALA A 386 -6.43 -25.68 -15.34
CA ALA A 386 -6.91 -24.31 -15.16
C ALA A 386 -7.88 -24.18 -13.96
N ALA A 387 -8.78 -25.16 -13.78
CA ALA A 387 -9.65 -25.23 -12.61
C ALA A 387 -8.86 -25.44 -11.30
N GLY A 388 -7.84 -26.30 -11.32
CA GLY A 388 -6.97 -26.56 -10.16
C GLY A 388 -6.16 -25.31 -9.75
N GLN A 389 -5.65 -24.53 -10.70
CA GLN A 389 -4.99 -23.26 -10.47
C GLN A 389 -5.92 -22.25 -9.78
N MET A 390 -7.14 -22.12 -10.27
CA MET A 390 -8.15 -21.25 -9.69
C MET A 390 -8.53 -21.66 -8.26
N ILE A 391 -8.65 -22.97 -7.99
CA ILE A 391 -8.90 -23.49 -6.64
C ILE A 391 -7.71 -23.17 -5.73
N ALA A 392 -6.48 -23.39 -6.17
CA ALA A 392 -5.27 -23.09 -5.41
C ALA A 392 -5.17 -21.58 -5.10
N ALA A 393 -5.43 -20.71 -6.09
CA ALA A 393 -5.45 -19.27 -5.91
C ALA A 393 -6.49 -18.83 -4.87
N ARG A 394 -7.73 -19.33 -4.97
CA ARG A 394 -8.80 -19.03 -4.00
C ARG A 394 -8.49 -19.55 -2.60
N ALA A 395 -7.96 -20.76 -2.49
CA ALA A 395 -7.54 -21.34 -1.20
C ALA A 395 -6.42 -20.51 -0.54
N THR A 396 -5.50 -19.98 -1.35
CA THR A 396 -4.45 -19.07 -0.85
C THR A 396 -5.04 -17.77 -0.33
N VAL A 397 -5.98 -17.15 -1.06
CA VAL A 397 -6.68 -15.93 -0.60
C VAL A 397 -7.31 -16.17 0.75
N VAL A 398 -8.05 -17.27 0.92
CA VAL A 398 -8.70 -17.63 2.19
C VAL A 398 -7.66 -17.91 3.29
N GLY A 399 -6.58 -18.62 2.98
CA GLY A 399 -5.51 -18.93 3.93
C GLY A 399 -4.79 -17.67 4.43
N VAL A 400 -4.40 -16.77 3.52
CA VAL A 400 -3.78 -15.49 3.86
C VAL A 400 -4.73 -14.65 4.71
N ALA A 401 -6.01 -14.56 4.33
CA ALA A 401 -7.01 -13.82 5.08
C ALA A 401 -7.22 -14.39 6.49
N ALA A 402 -7.26 -15.71 6.66
CA ALA A 402 -7.40 -16.34 7.98
C ALA A 402 -6.25 -15.98 8.91
N VAL A 403 -5.00 -16.00 8.43
CA VAL A 403 -3.84 -15.58 9.23
C VAL A 403 -3.87 -14.08 9.50
N ALA A 404 -4.28 -13.26 8.51
CA ALA A 404 -4.41 -11.82 8.67
C ALA A 404 -5.47 -11.44 9.73
N ILE A 405 -6.60 -12.17 9.82
CA ILE A 405 -7.61 -11.99 10.88
C ILE A 405 -7.00 -12.21 12.26
N ILE A 406 -6.18 -13.25 12.43
CA ILE A 406 -5.48 -13.53 13.69
C ILE A 406 -4.53 -12.38 14.05
N LEU A 407 -3.78 -11.85 13.11
CA LEU A 407 -2.88 -10.71 13.35
C LEU A 407 -3.64 -9.40 13.62
N ALA A 408 -4.82 -9.22 13.03
CA ALA A 408 -5.69 -8.06 13.25
C ALA A 408 -6.44 -8.12 14.59
N TRP A 409 -6.26 -9.15 15.42
CA TRP A 409 -7.06 -9.37 16.63
C TRP A 409 -6.93 -8.26 17.67
N ASN A 410 -5.80 -7.56 17.72
CA ASN A 410 -5.58 -6.46 18.65
C ASN A 410 -6.16 -5.13 18.12
N PRO A 411 -7.26 -4.60 18.69
CA PRO A 411 -7.88 -3.36 18.26
C PRO A 411 -7.00 -2.11 18.49
N ASN A 412 -6.02 -2.20 19.40
CA ASN A 412 -5.14 -1.09 19.78
C ASN A 412 -3.89 -0.98 18.90
N SER A 413 -3.70 -1.87 17.92
CA SER A 413 -2.59 -1.75 16.96
C SER A 413 -2.79 -0.49 16.10
N SER A 414 -1.69 0.16 15.67
CA SER A 414 -1.76 1.28 14.73
C SER A 414 -1.71 0.76 13.29
N VAL A 415 -2.64 1.21 12.44
CA VAL A 415 -2.63 0.94 10.99
C VAL A 415 -1.33 1.44 10.38
N PHE A 416 -0.93 2.68 10.71
CA PHE A 416 0.30 3.28 10.20
C PHE A 416 1.54 2.41 10.49
N ARG A 417 1.69 1.95 11.74
CA ARG A 417 2.86 1.15 12.15
C ARG A 417 2.91 -0.24 11.52
N VAL A 418 1.76 -0.87 11.33
CA VAL A 418 1.69 -2.20 10.69
C VAL A 418 2.01 -2.08 9.21
N VAL A 419 1.45 -1.07 8.54
CA VAL A 419 1.74 -0.79 7.12
C VAL A 419 3.21 -0.46 6.93
N SER A 420 3.81 0.40 7.79
CA SER A 420 5.22 0.76 7.68
C SER A 420 6.15 -0.45 7.73
N PHE A 421 5.87 -1.42 8.61
CA PHE A 421 6.64 -2.65 8.72
C PHE A 421 6.58 -3.51 7.44
N ALA A 422 5.39 -3.73 6.92
CA ALA A 422 5.18 -4.52 5.71
C ALA A 422 5.81 -3.84 4.48
N TRP A 423 5.63 -2.53 4.38
CA TRP A 423 6.23 -1.68 3.34
C TRP A 423 7.76 -1.76 3.35
N ALA A 424 8.36 -1.68 4.54
CA ALA A 424 9.80 -1.83 4.72
C ALA A 424 10.29 -3.20 4.25
N GLY A 425 9.54 -4.26 4.54
CA GLY A 425 9.86 -5.62 4.15
C GLY A 425 10.00 -5.79 2.64
N PHE A 426 9.02 -5.33 1.90
CA PHE A 426 9.05 -5.36 0.44
C PHE A 426 10.14 -4.45 -0.12
N GLY A 427 10.23 -3.22 0.36
CA GLY A 427 11.21 -2.25 -0.08
C GLY A 427 12.64 -2.77 0.06
N ALA A 428 12.98 -3.38 1.21
CA ALA A 428 14.32 -3.86 1.47
C ALA A 428 14.65 -5.18 0.76
N ALA A 429 13.69 -6.11 0.66
CA ALA A 429 13.94 -7.40 0.02
C ALA A 429 13.97 -7.29 -1.52
N PHE A 430 13.01 -6.59 -2.11
CA PHE A 430 12.87 -6.55 -3.56
C PHE A 430 13.46 -5.29 -4.19
N GLY A 431 13.42 -4.12 -3.53
CA GLY A 431 13.87 -2.87 -4.10
C GLY A 431 15.29 -2.91 -4.65
N PRO A 432 16.31 -3.23 -3.84
CA PRO A 432 17.68 -3.36 -4.33
C PRO A 432 17.81 -4.39 -5.45
N THR A 433 17.14 -5.53 -5.32
CA THR A 433 17.19 -6.60 -6.31
C THR A 433 16.54 -6.20 -7.62
N MET A 434 15.41 -5.50 -7.58
CA MET A 434 14.74 -4.97 -8.77
C MET A 434 15.62 -3.93 -9.48
N LEU A 435 16.17 -2.97 -8.75
CA LEU A 435 17.06 -1.96 -9.34
C LEU A 435 18.28 -2.59 -9.99
N LEU A 436 18.95 -3.51 -9.31
CA LEU A 436 20.11 -4.20 -9.89
C LEU A 436 19.73 -5.12 -11.06
N ALA A 437 18.58 -5.79 -11.01
CA ALA A 437 18.06 -6.58 -12.11
C ALA A 437 17.84 -5.76 -13.39
N LEU A 438 17.34 -4.52 -13.22
CA LEU A 438 17.00 -3.64 -14.33
C LEU A 438 18.18 -2.80 -14.82
N PHE A 439 19.10 -2.38 -13.93
CA PHE A 439 20.13 -1.38 -14.28
C PHE A 439 21.57 -1.86 -14.20
N TRP A 440 21.81 -3.07 -13.69
CA TRP A 440 23.18 -3.57 -13.56
C TRP A 440 23.38 -4.88 -14.32
N ARG A 441 24.10 -4.80 -15.44
CA ARG A 441 24.37 -5.94 -16.35
C ARG A 441 25.08 -7.10 -15.65
N ARG A 442 25.94 -6.81 -14.63
CA ARG A 442 26.74 -7.78 -13.89
C ARG A 442 25.95 -8.53 -12.81
N SER A 443 24.74 -8.05 -12.44
CA SER A 443 23.88 -8.71 -11.44
C SER A 443 23.58 -10.16 -11.82
N ASN A 444 23.73 -11.08 -10.88
CA ASN A 444 23.55 -12.51 -11.11
C ASN A 444 22.58 -13.15 -10.08
N ARG A 445 22.21 -14.42 -10.34
CA ARG A 445 21.27 -15.20 -9.51
C ARG A 445 21.68 -15.24 -8.04
N LYS A 446 22.96 -15.53 -7.75
CA LYS A 446 23.44 -15.69 -6.36
C LYS A 446 23.39 -14.37 -5.59
N GLY A 447 23.78 -13.27 -6.25
CA GLY A 447 23.69 -11.94 -5.67
C GLY A 447 22.24 -11.51 -5.40
N ALA A 448 21.34 -11.74 -6.37
CA ALA A 448 19.93 -11.45 -6.22
C ALA A 448 19.31 -12.21 -5.04
N LEU A 449 19.57 -13.52 -4.93
CA LEU A 449 19.08 -14.37 -3.84
C LEU A 449 19.61 -13.88 -2.48
N ALA A 450 20.92 -13.66 -2.38
CA ALA A 450 21.55 -13.19 -1.14
C ALA A 450 21.02 -11.81 -0.72
N GLY A 451 20.86 -10.89 -1.67
CA GLY A 451 20.32 -9.55 -1.42
C GLY A 451 18.87 -9.56 -0.94
N MET A 452 18.00 -10.38 -1.55
CA MET A 452 16.60 -10.55 -1.10
C MET A 452 16.53 -11.06 0.34
N ILE A 453 17.28 -12.11 0.65
CA ILE A 453 17.30 -12.73 1.98
C ILE A 453 17.87 -11.74 3.00
N ALA A 454 19.00 -11.11 2.70
CA ALA A 454 19.64 -10.17 3.61
C ALA A 454 18.75 -8.95 3.89
N GLY A 455 18.14 -8.34 2.85
CA GLY A 455 17.21 -7.23 3.00
C GLY A 455 15.99 -7.60 3.82
N GLY A 456 15.34 -8.73 3.48
CA GLY A 456 14.15 -9.20 4.20
C GLY A 456 14.42 -9.54 5.67
N LEU A 457 15.50 -10.26 5.98
CA LEU A 457 15.88 -10.60 7.36
C LEU A 457 16.29 -9.38 8.17
N MET A 458 16.98 -8.41 7.54
CA MET A 458 17.45 -7.21 8.23
C MET A 458 16.30 -6.36 8.76
N ILE A 459 15.10 -6.40 8.15
CA ILE A 459 13.90 -5.74 8.69
C ILE A 459 13.58 -6.24 10.10
N PHE A 460 13.59 -7.55 10.30
CA PHE A 460 13.31 -8.13 11.62
C PHE A 460 14.44 -7.85 12.61
N ILE A 461 15.69 -8.03 12.18
CA ILE A 461 16.87 -7.78 13.01
C ILE A 461 16.92 -6.32 13.45
N TRP A 462 16.68 -5.38 12.53
CA TRP A 462 16.69 -3.96 12.85
C TRP A 462 15.54 -3.59 13.78
N LYS A 463 14.31 -3.88 13.39
CA LYS A 463 13.12 -3.47 14.15
C LYS A 463 13.06 -4.07 15.55
N PHE A 464 13.32 -5.37 15.68
CA PHE A 464 13.16 -6.07 16.96
C PHE A 464 14.45 -6.19 17.78
N GLY A 465 15.61 -5.87 17.20
CA GLY A 465 16.91 -5.93 17.84
C GLY A 465 17.62 -4.57 17.87
N ILE A 466 18.18 -4.14 16.74
CA ILE A 466 19.11 -3.01 16.68
C ILE A 466 18.43 -1.67 17.06
N SER A 467 17.21 -1.41 16.62
CA SER A 467 16.50 -0.16 16.92
C SER A 467 16.27 0.05 18.43
N ARG A 468 16.24 -1.03 19.22
CA ARG A 468 16.09 -0.96 20.68
C ARG A 468 17.31 -0.35 21.39
N LEU A 469 18.46 -0.24 20.71
CA LEU A 469 19.62 0.46 21.23
C LEU A 469 19.41 1.98 21.33
N GLY A 470 18.39 2.50 20.66
CA GLY A 470 18.05 3.93 20.68
C GLY A 470 19.03 4.81 19.89
N GLY A 471 18.89 6.13 20.06
CA GLY A 471 19.77 7.11 19.40
C GLY A 471 19.75 6.99 17.87
N VAL A 472 20.92 6.90 17.25
CA VAL A 472 21.08 6.79 15.78
C VAL A 472 20.54 5.48 15.20
N PHE A 473 20.29 4.48 16.04
CA PHE A 473 19.71 3.20 15.62
C PHE A 473 18.19 3.19 15.63
N ALA A 474 17.53 4.15 16.27
CA ALA A 474 16.07 4.29 16.31
C ALA A 474 15.49 4.91 15.03
N ILE A 475 16.05 4.55 13.88
CA ILE A 475 15.60 4.98 12.56
C ILE A 475 14.69 3.92 11.92
N TYR A 476 13.93 4.35 10.92
CA TYR A 476 13.04 3.47 10.18
C TYR A 476 13.82 2.32 9.51
N GLU A 477 13.42 1.12 9.78
CA GLU A 477 14.11 -0.11 9.41
C GLU A 477 14.35 -0.27 7.90
N LEU A 478 13.55 0.38 7.05
CA LEU A 478 13.68 0.29 5.60
C LEU A 478 15.04 0.82 5.12
N LEU A 479 15.50 1.95 5.65
CA LEU A 479 16.74 2.57 5.17
C LEU A 479 17.95 1.65 5.35
N PRO A 480 18.28 1.17 6.57
CA PRO A 480 19.43 0.30 6.75
C PRO A 480 19.27 -1.06 6.07
N ALA A 481 18.07 -1.65 6.09
CA ALA A 481 17.83 -2.94 5.45
C ALA A 481 17.94 -2.87 3.93
N PHE A 482 17.48 -1.79 3.30
CA PHE A 482 17.64 -1.55 1.86
C PHE A 482 19.12 -1.45 1.47
N LEU A 483 19.91 -0.66 2.22
CA LEU A 483 21.34 -0.48 1.96
C LEU A 483 22.13 -1.78 2.16
N ILE A 484 21.78 -2.57 3.17
CA ILE A 484 22.41 -3.88 3.42
C ILE A 484 22.02 -4.87 2.31
N GLY A 485 20.74 -4.95 1.93
CA GLY A 485 20.30 -5.78 0.81
C GLY A 485 21.02 -5.43 -0.50
N LEU A 486 21.19 -4.13 -0.77
CA LEU A 486 21.92 -3.62 -1.92
C LEU A 486 23.39 -4.04 -1.88
N ALA A 487 24.07 -3.79 -0.75
CA ALA A 487 25.49 -4.11 -0.57
C ALA A 487 25.76 -5.61 -0.71
N VAL A 488 24.94 -6.44 -0.04
CA VAL A 488 25.07 -7.91 -0.11
C VAL A 488 24.85 -8.40 -1.54
N ASN A 489 23.83 -7.90 -2.25
CA ASN A 489 23.60 -8.28 -3.65
C ASN A 489 24.80 -7.93 -4.53
N VAL A 490 25.35 -6.72 -4.40
CA VAL A 490 26.52 -6.27 -5.17
C VAL A 490 27.75 -7.12 -4.85
N ILE A 491 28.09 -7.29 -3.57
CA ILE A 491 29.27 -8.04 -3.13
C ILE A 491 29.19 -9.49 -3.61
N VAL A 492 28.07 -10.18 -3.36
CA VAL A 492 27.92 -11.59 -3.78
C VAL A 492 27.91 -11.72 -5.30
N SER A 493 27.31 -10.77 -6.02
CA SER A 493 27.39 -10.77 -7.48
C SER A 493 28.81 -10.65 -7.99
N LEU A 494 29.63 -9.79 -7.38
CA LEU A 494 31.04 -9.61 -7.78
C LEU A 494 31.92 -10.83 -7.42
N MET A 495 31.64 -11.47 -6.28
CA MET A 495 32.40 -12.63 -5.79
C MET A 495 32.02 -13.95 -6.50
N THR A 496 30.96 -13.97 -7.28
CA THR A 496 30.46 -15.18 -7.94
C THR A 496 30.55 -15.06 -9.46
N LYS A 497 30.33 -16.18 -10.17
CA LYS A 497 30.41 -16.25 -11.65
C LYS A 497 29.52 -15.18 -12.30
N GLU A 498 30.01 -14.67 -13.41
CA GLU A 498 29.23 -13.72 -14.23
C GLU A 498 27.92 -14.34 -14.74
N PRO A 499 26.90 -13.49 -15.03
CA PRO A 499 25.68 -13.94 -15.65
C PRO A 499 25.97 -14.66 -16.97
N SER A 500 25.17 -15.66 -17.32
CA SER A 500 25.29 -16.36 -18.59
C SER A 500 25.10 -15.43 -19.80
N MET A 501 25.65 -15.83 -20.96
CA MET A 501 25.45 -15.03 -22.20
C MET A 501 24.00 -14.85 -22.59
N VAL A 502 23.11 -15.78 -22.25
CA VAL A 502 21.66 -15.65 -22.47
C VAL A 502 21.09 -14.49 -21.66
N VAL A 503 21.44 -14.41 -20.38
CA VAL A 503 20.99 -13.35 -19.46
C VAL A 503 21.49 -11.98 -19.91
N THR A 504 22.77 -11.87 -20.26
CA THR A 504 23.36 -10.60 -20.70
C THR A 504 22.86 -10.16 -22.07
N LYS A 505 22.59 -11.09 -23.00
CA LYS A 505 22.01 -10.79 -24.30
C LYS A 505 20.61 -10.20 -24.18
N ILE A 506 19.74 -10.80 -23.35
CA ILE A 506 18.40 -10.27 -23.10
C ILE A 506 18.47 -8.88 -22.46
N TYR A 507 19.39 -8.69 -21.50
CA TYR A 507 19.61 -7.38 -20.88
C TYR A 507 19.99 -6.32 -21.94
N ASP A 508 20.96 -6.63 -22.79
CA ASP A 508 21.43 -5.72 -23.85
C ASP A 508 20.30 -5.42 -24.87
N GLU A 509 19.49 -6.43 -25.24
CA GLU A 509 18.33 -6.23 -26.16
C GLU A 509 17.28 -5.28 -25.58
N VAL A 510 16.97 -5.40 -24.30
CA VAL A 510 15.99 -4.54 -23.61
C VAL A 510 16.48 -3.09 -23.55
N HIS A 511 17.80 -2.88 -23.37
CA HIS A 511 18.38 -1.52 -23.25
C HIS A 511 18.71 -0.86 -24.59
N ARG A 512 18.93 -1.63 -25.67
CA ARG A 512 19.18 -1.07 -27.02
C ARG A 512 17.98 -0.33 -27.63
N LYS A 513 16.79 -0.48 -27.08
CA LYS A 513 15.56 0.20 -27.56
C LYS A 513 15.31 1.54 -26.87
N GLN A 514 16.27 2.07 -26.13
CA GLN A 514 16.23 3.43 -25.65
C GLN A 514 16.66 4.37 -26.77
#